data_55a0d468dc7986a88ad63166b5f5e1d7
#
_entry.id   55a0d468dc7986a88ad63166b5f5e1d7
#
_cell.length_a   1.000
_cell.length_b   1.000
_cell.length_c   1.000
_cell.angle_alpha   90.00
_cell.angle_beta   90.00
_cell.angle_gamma   90.00
#
_symmetry.space_group_name_H-M   'P 1'
#
loop_
_entity.id
_entity.type
_entity.pdbx_description
1 polymer ?
#
loop_
_entity_poly.entity_id
_entity_poly.type
_entity_poly.pdbx_seq_one_letter_code
_entity_poly.pdbx_strand_id
1 'polypeptide(L)'
;MTLLAALIQCEAGNECYEGQLAVGAVVMNRVRSGRYAGSIYGVIYQAGQFPPAGRGAVASIAANGPKSSCIQAAQEALNGADNTGGATCFSRASSGHAGVVIGNHVFY
;
A
#
# COMPACT_ATOMS: atom_id res chain seq x y z
N MET A 1 0.81 9.51 -7.74
CA MET A 1 2.05 8.75 -7.58
C MET A 1 2.80 9.02 -6.28
N THR A 2 3.11 10.26 -5.98
CA THR A 2 3.82 10.62 -4.74
C THR A 2 3.05 10.18 -3.49
N LEU A 3 1.75 10.35 -3.47
CA LEU A 3 0.91 9.94 -2.35
C LEU A 3 0.94 8.43 -2.14
N LEU A 4 0.87 7.65 -3.22
CA LEU A 4 0.96 6.20 -3.13
C LEU A 4 2.33 5.76 -2.61
N ALA A 5 3.40 6.36 -3.11
CA ALA A 5 4.76 6.07 -2.62
C ALA A 5 4.91 6.41 -1.14
N ALA A 6 4.31 7.51 -0.70
CA ALA A 6 4.34 7.91 0.70
C ALA A 6 3.60 6.93 1.59
N LEU A 7 2.44 6.43 1.15
CA LEU A 7 1.73 5.39 1.89
C LEU A 7 2.55 4.10 1.97
N ILE A 8 3.13 3.67 0.85
CA ILE A 8 3.99 2.48 0.83
C ILE A 8 5.12 2.63 1.85
N GLN A 9 5.74 3.80 1.91
CA GLN A 9 6.81 4.04 2.89
C GLN A 9 6.31 3.98 4.34
N CYS A 10 5.12 4.52 4.62
CA CYS A 10 4.52 4.44 5.95
C CYS A 10 4.29 3.00 6.38
N GLU A 11 3.76 2.18 5.46
CA GLU A 11 3.30 0.83 5.80
C GLU A 11 4.39 -0.21 5.62
N ALA A 12 5.33 0.00 4.72
CA ALA A 12 6.28 -1.02 4.29
C ALA A 12 7.67 -0.47 4.00
N GLY A 13 8.02 0.71 4.52
CA GLY A 13 9.32 1.34 4.25
C GLY A 13 10.52 0.50 4.67
N ASN A 14 10.36 -0.37 5.65
CA ASN A 14 11.40 -1.27 6.14
C ASN A 14 11.27 -2.69 5.59
N GLU A 15 10.29 -2.95 4.71
CA GLU A 15 10.10 -4.24 4.07
C GLU A 15 10.98 -4.37 2.83
N CYS A 16 11.14 -5.62 2.35
CA CYS A 16 11.74 -5.85 1.04
C CYS A 16 10.92 -5.18 -0.06
N TYR A 17 11.52 -5.05 -1.26
CA TYR A 17 10.85 -4.40 -2.38
C TYR A 17 9.51 -5.09 -2.74
N GLU A 18 9.47 -6.42 -2.70
CA GLU A 18 8.26 -7.21 -2.97
C GLU A 18 7.14 -6.87 -1.99
N GLY A 19 7.47 -6.60 -0.73
CA GLY A 19 6.50 -6.16 0.27
C GLY A 19 6.00 -4.76 -0.02
N GLN A 20 6.87 -3.87 -0.45
CA GLN A 20 6.49 -2.51 -0.85
C GLN A 20 5.56 -2.54 -2.07
N LEU A 21 5.90 -3.33 -3.08
CA LEU A 21 5.04 -3.51 -4.25
C LEU A 21 3.67 -4.08 -3.85
N ALA A 22 3.65 -5.06 -2.95
CA ALA A 22 2.42 -5.68 -2.50
C ALA A 22 1.46 -4.68 -1.84
N VAL A 23 1.97 -3.76 -1.01
CA VAL A 23 1.15 -2.70 -0.42
C VAL A 23 0.59 -1.79 -1.49
N GLY A 24 1.39 -1.41 -2.48
CA GLY A 24 0.93 -0.62 -3.61
C GLY A 24 -0.16 -1.34 -4.41
N ALA A 25 0.02 -2.64 -4.63
CA ALA A 25 -0.95 -3.46 -5.34
C ALA A 25 -2.29 -3.51 -4.62
N VAL A 26 -2.29 -3.62 -3.28
CA VAL A 26 -3.52 -3.60 -2.49
C VAL A 26 -4.30 -2.30 -2.73
N VAL A 27 -3.63 -1.16 -2.69
CA VAL A 27 -4.29 0.13 -2.95
C VAL A 27 -4.91 0.14 -4.35
N MET A 28 -4.17 -0.28 -5.36
CA MET A 28 -4.66 -0.27 -6.75
C MET A 28 -5.80 -1.28 -6.95
N ASN A 29 -5.74 -2.44 -6.29
CA ASN A 29 -6.82 -3.42 -6.34
C ASN A 29 -8.10 -2.86 -5.71
N ARG A 30 -7.99 -2.11 -4.61
CA ARG A 30 -9.14 -1.41 -4.02
C ARG A 30 -9.75 -0.41 -5.00
N VAL A 31 -8.91 0.41 -5.63
CA VAL A 31 -9.37 1.40 -6.62
C VAL A 31 -10.18 0.74 -7.74
N ARG A 32 -9.72 -0.42 -8.21
CA ARG A 32 -10.32 -1.13 -9.35
C ARG A 32 -11.52 -1.99 -8.97
N SER A 33 -11.69 -2.31 -7.69
CA SER A 33 -12.68 -3.31 -7.26
C SER A 33 -14.12 -2.84 -7.32
N GLY A 34 -14.35 -1.53 -7.29
CA GLY A 34 -15.69 -0.95 -7.20
C GLY A 34 -16.31 -1.02 -5.80
N ARG A 35 -15.63 -1.62 -4.81
CA ARG A 35 -16.11 -1.76 -3.43
C ARG A 35 -15.49 -0.76 -2.48
N TYR A 36 -14.53 0.01 -2.94
CA TYR A 36 -13.84 1.05 -2.21
C TYR A 36 -13.91 2.35 -2.99
N ALA A 37 -13.31 3.41 -2.48
CA ALA A 37 -13.21 4.65 -3.24
C ALA A 37 -12.51 4.42 -4.58
N GLY A 38 -12.94 5.10 -5.61
CA GLY A 38 -12.44 4.93 -6.97
C GLY A 38 -11.17 5.73 -7.28
N SER A 39 -10.47 6.22 -6.26
CA SER A 39 -9.23 6.98 -6.42
C SER A 39 -8.22 6.60 -5.35
N ILE A 40 -6.95 6.80 -5.66
CA ILE A 40 -5.85 6.54 -4.71
C ILE A 40 -6.03 7.38 -3.45
N TYR A 41 -6.31 8.67 -3.61
CA TYR A 41 -6.56 9.56 -2.49
C TYR A 41 -7.70 9.04 -1.62
N GLY A 42 -8.82 8.69 -2.24
CA GLY A 42 -9.99 8.21 -1.52
C GLY A 42 -9.74 6.91 -0.77
N VAL A 43 -8.98 5.98 -1.36
CA VAL A 43 -8.64 4.72 -0.70
C VAL A 43 -7.71 4.97 0.49
N ILE A 44 -6.68 5.81 0.32
CA ILE A 44 -5.70 6.07 1.38
C ILE A 44 -6.34 6.78 2.56
N TYR A 45 -7.22 7.74 2.31
CA TYR A 45 -7.84 8.55 3.38
C TYR A 45 -9.19 8.02 3.85
N GLN A 46 -9.60 6.85 3.40
CA GLN A 46 -10.82 6.22 3.91
C GLN A 46 -10.68 5.97 5.41
N ALA A 47 -11.70 6.36 6.18
CA ALA A 47 -11.65 6.30 7.64
C ALA A 47 -11.31 4.89 8.14
N GLY A 48 -10.33 4.80 9.02
CA GLY A 48 -9.95 3.56 9.68
C GLY A 48 -9.12 2.59 8.87
N GLN A 49 -8.86 2.85 7.57
CA GLN A 49 -8.11 1.92 6.73
C GLN A 49 -6.60 2.07 6.90
N PHE A 50 -6.12 3.30 6.91
CA PHE A 50 -4.70 3.58 7.05
C PHE A 50 -4.51 4.66 8.13
N PRO A 51 -4.41 4.28 9.41
CA PRO A 51 -4.26 5.24 10.50
C PRO A 51 -3.16 6.28 10.31
N PRO A 52 -1.96 5.94 9.77
CA PRO A 52 -0.93 6.95 9.53
C PRO A 52 -1.38 8.09 8.61
N ALA A 53 -2.27 7.83 7.64
CA ALA A 53 -2.80 8.88 6.77
C ALA A 53 -3.61 9.90 7.57
N GLY A 54 -4.48 9.41 8.47
CA GLY A 54 -5.29 10.28 9.33
C GLY A 54 -4.47 11.10 10.32
N ARG A 55 -3.24 10.67 10.65
CA ARG A 55 -2.35 11.38 11.56
C ARG A 55 -1.36 12.29 10.84
N GLY A 56 -1.46 12.44 9.53
CA GLY A 56 -0.59 13.31 8.74
C GLY A 56 0.76 12.72 8.36
N ALA A 57 1.06 11.46 8.71
CA ALA A 57 2.34 10.84 8.39
C ALA A 57 2.55 10.70 6.89
N VAL A 58 1.51 10.29 6.17
CA VAL A 58 1.57 10.16 4.71
C VAL A 58 1.83 11.51 4.05
N ALA A 59 1.11 12.55 4.47
CA ALA A 59 1.29 13.90 3.93
C ALA A 59 2.69 14.43 4.19
N SER A 60 3.25 14.17 5.38
CA SER A 60 4.61 14.58 5.73
C SER A 60 5.65 13.92 4.83
N ILE A 61 5.55 12.61 4.61
CA ILE A 61 6.47 11.88 3.73
C ILE A 61 6.33 12.38 2.29
N ALA A 62 5.10 12.60 1.82
CA ALA A 62 4.87 13.12 0.48
C ALA A 62 5.54 14.49 0.28
N ALA A 63 5.46 15.37 1.29
CA ALA A 63 6.06 16.69 1.23
C ALA A 63 7.59 16.65 1.24
N ASN A 64 8.19 15.69 1.96
CA ASN A 64 9.64 15.57 2.10
C ASN A 64 10.28 14.68 1.03
N GLY A 65 9.49 14.03 0.21
CA GLY A 65 9.96 13.11 -0.84
C GLY A 65 10.11 11.68 -0.32
N PRO A 66 9.31 10.73 -0.86
CA PRO A 66 9.44 9.32 -0.49
C PRO A 66 10.75 8.71 -0.97
N LYS A 67 11.14 7.57 -0.36
CA LYS A 67 12.30 6.78 -0.80
C LYS A 67 12.16 6.37 -2.26
N SER A 68 13.29 6.27 -2.96
CA SER A 68 13.30 5.87 -4.36
C SER A 68 12.71 4.48 -4.58
N SER A 69 12.94 3.52 -3.69
CA SER A 69 12.35 2.18 -3.79
C SER A 69 10.83 2.22 -3.68
N CYS A 70 10.29 3.07 -2.83
CA CYS A 70 8.85 3.22 -2.68
C CYS A 70 8.22 3.92 -3.89
N ILE A 71 8.94 4.86 -4.50
CA ILE A 71 8.51 5.49 -5.74
C ILE A 71 8.47 4.46 -6.88
N GLN A 72 9.51 3.61 -6.99
CA GLN A 72 9.53 2.56 -7.99
C GLN A 72 8.39 1.56 -7.77
N ALA A 73 8.15 1.14 -6.53
CA ALA A 73 7.03 0.25 -6.21
C ALA A 73 5.68 0.86 -6.59
N ALA A 74 5.50 2.15 -6.31
CA ALA A 74 4.29 2.87 -6.68
C ALA A 74 4.10 2.91 -8.20
N GLN A 75 5.16 3.19 -8.95
CA GLN A 75 5.10 3.19 -10.42
C GLN A 75 4.70 1.83 -10.97
N GLU A 76 5.28 0.76 -10.46
CA GLU A 76 4.97 -0.58 -10.92
C GLU A 76 3.54 -0.98 -10.57
N ALA A 77 3.08 -0.66 -9.36
CA ALA A 77 1.69 -0.92 -8.97
C ALA A 77 0.70 -0.14 -9.85
N LEU A 78 0.98 1.13 -10.14
CA LEU A 78 0.17 1.95 -11.04
C LEU A 78 0.10 1.34 -12.45
N ASN A 79 1.18 0.71 -12.91
CA ASN A 79 1.24 0.05 -14.20
C ASN A 79 0.61 -1.35 -14.20
N GLY A 80 0.03 -1.77 -13.08
CA GLY A 80 -0.71 -3.02 -13.00
C GLY A 80 0.05 -4.19 -12.38
N ALA A 81 1.28 -4.00 -11.92
CA ALA A 81 2.02 -5.06 -11.26
C ALA A 81 1.32 -5.44 -9.94
N ASP A 82 1.11 -6.74 -9.74
CA ASP A 82 0.44 -7.27 -8.56
C ASP A 82 1.00 -8.63 -8.23
N ASN A 83 1.71 -8.72 -7.11
CA ASN A 83 2.28 -9.96 -6.60
C ASN A 83 1.43 -10.56 -5.49
N THR A 84 0.19 -10.08 -5.30
CA THR A 84 -0.69 -10.52 -4.22
C THR A 84 -1.87 -11.38 -4.69
N GLY A 85 -2.02 -11.56 -6.01
CA GLY A 85 -3.16 -12.30 -6.54
C GLY A 85 -4.50 -11.59 -6.39
N GLY A 86 -4.51 -10.27 -6.42
CA GLY A 86 -5.74 -9.48 -6.34
C GLY A 86 -6.16 -9.10 -4.92
N ALA A 87 -5.25 -9.20 -3.94
CA ALA A 87 -5.57 -8.88 -2.55
C ALA A 87 -6.00 -7.43 -2.38
N THR A 88 -6.95 -7.20 -1.49
CA THR A 88 -7.45 -5.87 -1.11
C THR A 88 -7.21 -5.57 0.36
N CYS A 89 -6.61 -6.50 1.10
CA CYS A 89 -6.32 -6.36 2.53
C CYS A 89 -4.93 -6.88 2.84
N PHE A 90 -4.38 -6.42 3.95
CA PHE A 90 -3.17 -7.03 4.50
C PHE A 90 -3.14 -6.86 6.03
N SER A 91 -2.43 -7.77 6.68
CA SER A 91 -2.22 -7.76 8.11
C SER A 91 -0.79 -8.21 8.39
N ARG A 92 -0.35 -8.15 9.63
CA ARG A 92 0.93 -8.76 10.01
C ARG A 92 0.87 -10.27 9.76
N ALA A 93 1.95 -10.85 9.27
CA ALA A 93 2.04 -12.28 9.05
C ALA A 93 1.77 -13.07 10.34
N SER A 94 2.17 -12.51 11.49
CA SER A 94 1.93 -13.11 12.81
C SER A 94 0.45 -13.19 13.20
N SER A 95 -0.44 -12.52 12.47
CA SER A 95 -1.88 -12.59 12.75
C SER A 95 -2.47 -13.96 12.49
N GLY A 96 -1.79 -14.81 11.71
CA GLY A 96 -2.29 -16.12 11.32
C GLY A 96 -3.36 -16.10 10.23
N HIS A 97 -3.64 -14.95 9.64
CA HIS A 97 -4.63 -14.87 8.56
C HIS A 97 -4.14 -15.64 7.33
N ALA A 98 -5.05 -16.34 6.68
CA ALA A 98 -4.74 -17.03 5.42
C ALA A 98 -4.53 -16.03 4.30
N GLY A 99 -3.56 -16.27 3.41
CA GLY A 99 -3.27 -15.42 2.28
C GLY A 99 -1.85 -15.58 1.79
N VAL A 100 -1.39 -14.64 0.99
CA VAL A 100 -0.03 -14.62 0.46
C VAL A 100 0.88 -13.91 1.45
N VAL A 101 1.88 -14.63 1.97
CA VAL A 101 2.86 -14.05 2.90
C VAL A 101 4.02 -13.48 2.11
N ILE A 102 4.29 -12.19 2.30
CA ILE A 102 5.43 -11.49 1.71
C ILE A 102 6.08 -10.67 2.83
N GLY A 103 7.31 -11.03 3.20
CA GLY A 103 7.99 -10.38 4.32
C GLY A 103 7.22 -10.56 5.61
N ASN A 104 6.92 -9.47 6.29
CA ASN A 104 6.22 -9.48 7.58
C ASN A 104 4.70 -9.30 7.45
N HIS A 105 4.16 -9.36 6.25
CA HIS A 105 2.73 -9.17 6.00
C HIS A 105 2.11 -10.37 5.30
N VAL A 106 0.82 -10.56 5.53
CA VAL A 106 -0.02 -11.48 4.78
C VAL A 106 -1.08 -10.68 4.02
N PHE A 107 -1.25 -10.99 2.74
CA PHE A 107 -2.14 -10.28 1.82
C PHE A 107 -3.31 -11.18 1.43
N TYR A 108 -4.53 -10.63 1.51
CA TYR A 108 -5.76 -11.40 1.23
C TYR A 108 -6.90 -10.56 0.65
#